data_8924fc9fa7ea9c3758e84436860bc528
#
_entry.id   8924fc9fa7ea9c3758e84436860bc528
#
_cell.length_a   1.000
_cell.length_b   1.000
_cell.length_c   1.000
_cell.angle_alpha   90.00
_cell.angle_beta   90.00
_cell.angle_gamma   90.00
#
_symmetry.space_group_name_H-M   'P 1'
#
loop_
_entity.id
_entity.type
_entity.pdbx_description
1 polymer ?
#
loop_
_entity_poly.entity_id
_entity_poly.type
_entity_poly.pdbx_seq_one_letter_code
_entity_poly.pdbx_strand_id
1 'polypeptide(L)'
;MELPGHVIRLEMASTYDWLDLVQLLSDRLSAVAGLDDDATHWVSVAVRESVINAIKHGNREDLSKHVTVEFALAPRPAPTEFVIRILDEGAGFEPVEIANPLAPENVLKSSGRGIFFMKSFMDDVTLRRGSEGGMEVRMVKKLSAGG
;
A
#
# COMPACT_ATOMS: atom_id res chain seq x y z
N MET A 1 3.46 -15.09 -6.62
CA MET A 1 3.91 -15.78 -5.40
C MET A 1 2.83 -15.73 -4.35
N GLU A 2 2.54 -16.85 -3.76
CA GLU A 2 1.58 -16.89 -2.67
C GLU A 2 2.19 -16.32 -1.39
N LEU A 3 1.38 -15.52 -0.69
CA LEU A 3 1.78 -15.02 0.63
C LEU A 3 1.37 -16.05 1.67
N PRO A 4 2.32 -16.60 2.44
CA PRO A 4 1.95 -17.53 3.51
C PRO A 4 1.18 -16.78 4.59
N GLY A 5 0.18 -17.41 5.16
CA GLY A 5 -0.60 -16.86 6.25
C GLY A 5 -2.00 -16.46 5.82
N HIS A 6 -2.59 -15.53 6.56
CA HIS A 6 -3.92 -15.01 6.24
C HIS A 6 -3.81 -13.92 5.18
N VAL A 7 -4.57 -14.07 4.11
CA VAL A 7 -4.61 -13.09 3.02
C VAL A 7 -6.05 -12.62 2.83
N ILE A 8 -6.25 -11.32 2.81
CA ILE A 8 -7.54 -10.70 2.48
C ILE A 8 -7.29 -9.85 1.23
N ARG A 9 -8.12 -10.04 0.23
CA ARG A 9 -7.99 -9.36 -1.04
C ARG A 9 -9.26 -8.61 -1.38
N LEU A 10 -9.12 -7.35 -1.78
CA LEU A 10 -10.21 -6.51 -2.25
C LEU A 10 -9.93 -6.07 -3.68
N GLU A 11 -10.90 -6.20 -4.54
CA GLU A 11 -10.84 -5.67 -5.89
C GLU A 11 -11.91 -4.61 -6.04
N MET A 12 -11.52 -3.40 -6.45
CA MET A 12 -12.43 -2.25 -6.48
C MET A 12 -12.26 -1.47 -7.78
N ALA A 13 -13.36 -0.88 -8.26
CA ALA A 13 -13.25 0.10 -9.34
C ALA A 13 -12.40 1.30 -8.88
N SER A 14 -11.88 2.07 -9.83
CA SER A 14 -10.99 3.19 -9.56
C SER A 14 -11.78 4.42 -9.07
N THR A 15 -12.39 4.30 -7.91
CA THR A 15 -13.15 5.36 -7.27
C THR A 15 -12.69 5.53 -5.83
N TYR A 16 -12.80 6.76 -5.31
CA TYR A 16 -12.43 7.05 -3.93
C TYR A 16 -13.50 6.63 -2.92
N ASP A 17 -14.63 6.13 -3.39
CA ASP A 17 -15.78 5.78 -2.55
C ASP A 17 -15.44 4.71 -1.50
N TRP A 18 -14.48 3.85 -1.79
CA TRP A 18 -14.14 2.72 -0.92
C TRP A 18 -12.93 2.96 -0.03
N LEU A 19 -12.35 4.18 -0.04
CA LEU A 19 -11.17 4.49 0.77
C LEU A 19 -11.40 4.25 2.25
N ASP A 20 -12.57 4.65 2.76
CA ASP A 20 -12.87 4.47 4.18
C ASP A 20 -12.93 3.00 4.56
N LEU A 21 -13.49 2.16 3.69
CA LEU A 21 -13.54 0.73 3.93
C LEU A 21 -12.13 0.12 3.96
N VAL A 22 -11.28 0.52 3.04
CA VAL A 22 -9.89 0.04 3.00
C VAL A 22 -9.16 0.43 4.27
N GLN A 23 -9.33 1.67 4.72
CA GLN A 23 -8.71 2.14 5.97
C GLN A 23 -9.24 1.41 7.20
N LEU A 24 -10.54 1.13 7.22
CA LEU A 24 -11.14 0.36 8.31
C LEU A 24 -10.53 -1.03 8.41
N LEU A 25 -10.35 -1.70 7.27
CA LEU A 25 -9.69 -3.01 7.23
C LEU A 25 -8.24 -2.93 7.67
N SER A 26 -7.52 -1.92 7.19
CA SER A 26 -6.14 -1.69 7.60
C SER A 26 -6.03 -1.53 9.11
N ASP A 27 -6.89 -0.72 9.70
CA ASP A 27 -6.89 -0.46 11.14
C ASP A 27 -7.20 -1.74 11.92
N ARG A 28 -8.20 -2.50 11.47
CA ARG A 28 -8.59 -3.72 12.14
C ARG A 28 -7.49 -4.77 12.08
N LEU A 29 -6.86 -4.93 10.92
CA LEU A 29 -5.77 -5.88 10.75
C LEU A 29 -4.52 -5.46 11.52
N SER A 30 -4.26 -4.15 11.61
CA SER A 30 -3.17 -3.64 12.44
C SER A 30 -3.38 -3.99 13.91
N ALA A 31 -4.62 -3.90 14.38
CA ALA A 31 -4.96 -4.30 15.75
C ALA A 31 -4.76 -5.81 15.96
N VAL A 32 -5.20 -6.61 15.01
CA VAL A 32 -4.98 -8.08 15.06
C VAL A 32 -3.49 -8.40 15.08
N ALA A 33 -2.71 -7.62 14.33
CA ALA A 33 -1.26 -7.81 14.26
C ALA A 33 -0.52 -7.33 15.51
N GLY A 34 -1.21 -6.65 16.42
CA GLY A 34 -0.60 -6.17 17.66
C GLY A 34 0.13 -4.85 17.54
N LEU A 35 -0.13 -4.07 16.48
CA LEU A 35 0.47 -2.76 16.33
C LEU A 35 -0.18 -1.77 17.31
N ASP A 36 0.65 -0.83 17.84
CA ASP A 36 0.13 0.22 18.69
C ASP A 36 -0.64 1.27 17.88
N ASP A 37 -1.22 2.25 18.56
CA ASP A 37 -2.06 3.27 17.94
C ASP A 37 -1.27 4.11 16.92
N ASP A 38 -0.05 4.47 17.24
CA ASP A 38 0.79 5.26 16.34
C ASP A 38 1.12 4.47 15.06
N ALA A 39 1.57 3.23 15.22
CA ALA A 39 1.88 2.38 14.08
C ALA A 39 0.64 2.13 13.22
N THR A 40 -0.49 1.88 13.86
CA THR A 40 -1.78 1.69 13.15
C THR A 40 -2.13 2.91 12.33
N HIS A 41 -1.98 4.10 12.91
CA HIS A 41 -2.27 5.35 12.21
C HIS A 41 -1.40 5.52 10.96
N TRP A 42 -0.08 5.31 11.10
CA TRP A 42 0.84 5.53 9.99
C TRP A 42 0.70 4.47 8.90
N VAL A 43 0.40 3.24 9.27
CA VAL A 43 0.07 2.20 8.28
C VAL A 43 -1.19 2.61 7.51
N SER A 44 -2.21 3.12 8.19
CA SER A 44 -3.43 3.59 7.55
C SER A 44 -3.17 4.71 6.56
N VAL A 45 -2.30 5.67 6.93
CA VAL A 45 -1.91 6.77 6.04
C VAL A 45 -1.19 6.22 4.81
N ALA A 46 -0.25 5.29 5.00
CA ALA A 46 0.49 4.70 3.88
C ALA A 46 -0.43 3.95 2.92
N VAL A 47 -1.38 3.19 3.45
CA VAL A 47 -2.36 2.46 2.64
C VAL A 47 -3.22 3.44 1.85
N ARG A 48 -3.73 4.48 2.51
CA ARG A 48 -4.57 5.49 1.86
C ARG A 48 -3.82 6.15 0.70
N GLU A 49 -2.59 6.60 0.93
CA GLU A 49 -1.79 7.25 -0.11
C GLU A 49 -1.52 6.32 -1.27
N SER A 50 -1.23 5.04 -0.99
CA SER A 50 -0.98 4.06 -2.04
C SER A 50 -2.22 3.82 -2.89
N VAL A 51 -3.40 3.73 -2.27
CA VAL A 51 -4.65 3.52 -3.01
C VAL A 51 -4.99 4.76 -3.85
N ILE A 52 -4.83 5.96 -3.27
CA ILE A 52 -5.05 7.21 -4.02
C ILE A 52 -4.13 7.27 -5.24
N ASN A 53 -2.85 6.94 -5.06
CA ASN A 53 -1.90 6.93 -6.16
C ASN A 53 -2.28 5.91 -7.24
N ALA A 54 -2.75 4.75 -6.85
CA ALA A 54 -3.20 3.73 -7.79
C ALA A 54 -4.41 4.20 -8.60
N ILE A 55 -5.36 4.85 -7.95
CA ILE A 55 -6.55 5.38 -8.62
C ILE A 55 -6.19 6.54 -9.55
N LYS A 56 -5.46 7.51 -9.01
CA LYS A 56 -5.21 8.79 -9.68
C LYS A 56 -4.11 8.67 -10.74
N HIS A 57 -2.97 8.12 -10.37
CA HIS A 57 -1.80 8.08 -11.24
C HIS A 57 -1.66 6.77 -12.00
N GLY A 58 -2.04 5.66 -11.39
CA GLY A 58 -2.00 4.35 -12.05
C GLY A 58 -3.13 4.21 -13.06
N ASN A 59 -4.35 4.14 -12.57
CA ASN A 59 -5.53 3.91 -13.42
C ASN A 59 -6.13 5.18 -14.02
N ARG A 60 -5.66 6.35 -13.61
CA ARG A 60 -6.14 7.66 -14.09
C ARG A 60 -7.66 7.80 -13.93
N GLU A 61 -8.17 7.32 -12.82
CA GLU A 61 -9.60 7.40 -12.46
C GLU A 61 -10.52 6.70 -13.46
N ASP A 62 -9.99 5.76 -14.22
CA ASP A 62 -10.76 4.97 -15.18
C ASP A 62 -11.57 3.91 -14.44
N LEU A 63 -12.89 4.07 -14.40
CA LEU A 63 -13.78 3.18 -13.67
C LEU A 63 -13.81 1.76 -14.22
N SER A 64 -13.38 1.56 -15.46
CA SER A 64 -13.28 0.22 -16.04
C SER A 64 -12.06 -0.55 -15.55
N LYS A 65 -11.14 0.13 -14.88
CA LYS A 65 -9.95 -0.48 -14.31
C LYS A 65 -10.10 -0.64 -12.80
N HIS A 66 -9.43 -1.65 -12.26
CA HIS A 66 -9.55 -2.00 -10.85
C HIS A 66 -8.28 -1.71 -10.09
N VAL A 67 -8.45 -1.43 -8.80
CA VAL A 67 -7.36 -1.41 -7.83
C VAL A 67 -7.55 -2.64 -6.95
N THR A 68 -6.49 -3.40 -6.78
CA THR A 68 -6.49 -4.56 -5.90
C THR A 68 -5.68 -4.24 -4.66
N VAL A 69 -6.25 -4.49 -3.49
CA VAL A 69 -5.55 -4.32 -2.21
C VAL A 69 -5.50 -5.67 -1.53
N GLU A 70 -4.30 -6.12 -1.21
CA GLU A 70 -4.10 -7.36 -0.47
C GLU A 70 -3.44 -7.06 0.87
N PHE A 71 -3.97 -7.68 1.92
CA PHE A 71 -3.39 -7.63 3.25
C PHE A 71 -3.02 -9.05 3.66
N ALA A 72 -1.82 -9.23 4.17
CA ALA A 72 -1.37 -10.53 4.64
C ALA A 72 -0.62 -10.42 5.95
N LEU A 73 -0.93 -11.34 6.86
CA LEU A 73 -0.15 -11.53 8.08
C LEU A 73 0.66 -12.82 7.87
N ALA A 74 1.97 -12.70 7.83
CA ALA A 74 2.85 -13.82 7.45
C ALA A 74 4.07 -13.87 8.36
N PRO A 75 4.67 -15.07 8.59
CA PRO A 75 4.10 -16.39 8.32
C PRO A 75 3.10 -16.82 9.38
N ARG A 76 2.45 -17.95 9.14
CA ARG A 76 1.57 -18.57 10.14
C ARG A 76 2.35 -19.63 10.92
N PRO A 77 1.96 -19.97 12.16
CA PRO A 77 0.86 -19.40 12.96
C PRO A 77 1.23 -18.11 13.69
N ALA A 78 2.51 -17.76 13.77
CA ALA A 78 2.98 -16.58 14.50
C ALA A 78 3.54 -15.55 13.51
N PRO A 79 2.72 -14.61 13.05
CA PRO A 79 3.16 -13.65 12.02
C PRO A 79 4.24 -12.71 12.56
N THR A 80 5.26 -12.47 11.72
CA THR A 80 6.32 -11.52 12.00
C THR A 80 6.28 -10.32 11.07
N GLU A 81 5.39 -10.35 10.07
CA GLU A 81 5.27 -9.27 9.10
C GLU A 81 3.80 -9.04 8.75
N PHE A 82 3.45 -7.77 8.59
CA PHE A 82 2.20 -7.34 7.99
C PHE A 82 2.55 -6.81 6.60
N VAL A 83 2.07 -7.49 5.57
CA VAL A 83 2.39 -7.17 4.18
C VAL A 83 1.15 -6.63 3.50
N ILE A 84 1.30 -5.50 2.82
CA ILE A 84 0.21 -4.85 2.10
C ILE A 84 0.67 -4.64 0.66
N ARG A 85 -0.16 -5.08 -0.29
CA ARG A 85 0.13 -4.90 -1.72
C ARG A 85 -1.03 -4.15 -2.35
N ILE A 86 -0.69 -3.12 -3.11
CA ILE A 86 -1.67 -2.36 -3.88
C ILE A 86 -1.28 -2.46 -5.36
N LEU A 87 -2.20 -2.97 -6.17
CA LEU A 87 -1.96 -3.19 -7.60
C LEU A 87 -2.97 -2.39 -8.40
N ASP A 88 -2.50 -1.71 -9.46
CA ASP A 88 -3.38 -1.07 -10.41
C ASP A 88 -3.28 -1.73 -11.79
N GLU A 89 -4.14 -1.33 -12.70
CA GLU A 89 -4.20 -1.87 -14.06
C GLU A 89 -3.79 -0.82 -15.10
N GLY A 90 -3.16 0.25 -14.64
CA GLY A 90 -2.75 1.33 -15.53
C GLY A 90 -1.52 1.00 -16.36
N ALA A 91 -1.02 2.01 -17.07
CA ALA A 91 0.21 1.87 -17.84
C ALA A 91 1.45 1.82 -16.96
N GLY A 92 1.28 2.12 -15.67
CA GLY A 92 2.37 2.25 -14.75
C GLY A 92 3.03 3.61 -14.82
N PHE A 93 3.88 3.89 -13.88
CA PHE A 93 4.73 5.09 -13.89
C PHE A 93 6.14 4.66 -13.54
N GLU A 94 7.11 5.43 -14.00
CA GLU A 94 8.50 5.06 -13.76
C GLU A 94 8.86 5.24 -12.29
N PRO A 95 9.38 4.21 -11.63
CA PRO A 95 9.78 4.36 -10.23
C PRO A 95 10.79 5.48 -10.00
N VAL A 96 11.58 5.80 -11.01
CA VAL A 96 12.55 6.89 -10.92
C VAL A 96 11.88 8.23 -10.69
N GLU A 97 10.64 8.42 -11.14
CA GLU A 97 9.90 9.67 -10.94
C GLU A 97 9.60 9.94 -9.47
N ILE A 98 9.62 8.90 -8.65
CA ILE A 98 9.36 9.00 -7.22
C ILE A 98 10.56 8.61 -6.39
N ALA A 99 11.72 8.39 -7.04
CA ALA A 99 12.94 7.93 -6.36
C ALA A 99 13.52 8.94 -5.38
N ASN A 100 13.31 10.23 -5.63
CA ASN A 100 13.82 11.29 -4.77
C ASN A 100 12.71 12.28 -4.43
N PRO A 101 11.87 11.98 -3.44
CA PRO A 101 10.78 12.88 -3.05
C PRO A 101 11.26 14.19 -2.46
N LEU A 102 12.53 14.27 -2.06
CA LEU A 102 13.11 15.49 -1.50
C LEU A 102 13.71 16.41 -2.55
N ALA A 103 13.79 15.97 -3.81
CA ALA A 103 14.23 16.85 -4.89
C ALA A 103 13.27 18.04 -5.03
N PRO A 104 13.77 19.26 -5.34
CA PRO A 104 12.90 20.43 -5.39
C PRO A 104 11.68 20.28 -6.29
N GLU A 105 11.83 19.62 -7.42
CA GLU A 105 10.73 19.38 -8.34
C GLU A 105 9.69 18.38 -7.81
N ASN A 106 10.05 17.57 -6.83
CA ASN A 106 9.17 16.55 -6.25
C ASN A 106 8.51 17.01 -4.95
N VAL A 107 9.10 17.96 -4.24
CA VAL A 107 8.58 18.43 -2.97
C VAL A 107 7.15 18.94 -3.08
N LEU A 108 6.83 19.57 -4.19
CA LEU A 108 5.50 20.14 -4.44
C LEU A 108 4.51 19.12 -5.01
N LYS A 109 4.96 17.93 -5.36
CA LYS A 109 4.11 16.89 -5.91
C LYS A 109 3.57 16.02 -4.78
N SER A 110 2.25 15.93 -4.66
CA SER A 110 1.63 15.14 -3.59
C SER A 110 2.01 13.67 -3.65
N SER A 111 2.15 13.10 -4.86
CA SER A 111 2.55 11.71 -5.02
C SER A 111 3.96 11.44 -4.47
N GLY A 112 4.89 12.38 -4.66
CA GLY A 112 6.22 12.27 -4.09
C GLY A 112 6.20 12.27 -2.58
N ARG A 113 5.35 13.11 -2.00
CA ARG A 113 5.19 13.16 -0.53
C ARG A 113 4.61 11.87 0.01
N GLY A 114 3.61 11.30 -0.68
CA GLY A 114 3.00 10.05 -0.26
C GLY A 114 4.03 8.94 -0.20
N ILE A 115 4.86 8.79 -1.23
CA ILE A 115 5.91 7.78 -1.25
C ILE A 115 6.93 8.02 -0.13
N PHE A 116 7.29 9.28 0.10
CA PHE A 116 8.21 9.63 1.19
C PHE A 116 7.65 9.17 2.54
N PHE A 117 6.37 9.46 2.80
CA PHE A 117 5.73 9.05 4.05
C PHE A 117 5.66 7.53 4.19
N MET A 118 5.33 6.82 3.11
CA MET A 118 5.32 5.36 3.14
C MET A 118 6.67 4.81 3.58
N LYS A 119 7.75 5.30 2.98
CA LYS A 119 9.10 4.83 3.31
C LYS A 119 9.54 5.22 4.71
N SER A 120 8.98 6.30 5.26
CA SER A 120 9.31 6.75 6.61
C SER A 120 8.68 5.89 7.69
N PHE A 121 7.49 5.34 7.45
CA PHE A 121 6.72 4.64 8.47
C PHE A 121 6.62 3.14 8.27
N MET A 122 6.90 2.64 7.07
CA MET A 122 6.94 1.21 6.79
C MET A 122 8.39 0.73 6.85
N ASP A 123 8.59 -0.53 7.20
CA ASP A 123 9.94 -1.10 7.28
C ASP A 123 10.52 -1.37 5.90
N ASP A 124 9.67 -1.62 4.92
CA ASP A 124 10.10 -1.79 3.54
C ASP A 124 8.99 -1.36 2.60
N VAL A 125 9.37 -0.70 1.52
CA VAL A 125 8.43 -0.30 0.44
C VAL A 125 9.09 -0.59 -0.88
N THR A 126 8.46 -1.41 -1.70
CA THR A 126 8.93 -1.78 -3.02
C THR A 126 7.90 -1.36 -4.06
N LEU A 127 8.37 -0.74 -5.13
CA LEU A 127 7.54 -0.33 -6.26
C LEU A 127 8.06 -1.05 -7.50
N ARG A 128 7.17 -1.72 -8.22
CA ARG A 128 7.57 -2.42 -9.44
C ARG A 128 6.39 -2.50 -10.41
N ARG A 129 6.71 -2.70 -11.68
CA ARG A 129 5.67 -2.96 -12.67
C ARG A 129 5.11 -4.36 -12.46
N GLY A 130 3.80 -4.47 -12.53
CA GLY A 130 3.15 -5.78 -12.50
C GLY A 130 3.40 -6.54 -13.79
N SER A 131 3.21 -7.86 -13.75
CA SER A 131 3.38 -8.71 -14.92
C SER A 131 2.43 -8.35 -16.07
N GLU A 132 1.30 -7.74 -15.75
CA GLU A 132 0.28 -7.36 -16.74
C GLU A 132 0.28 -5.86 -17.05
N GLY A 133 1.33 -5.15 -16.66
CA GLY A 133 1.53 -3.75 -17.04
C GLY A 133 1.23 -2.70 -16.01
N GLY A 134 0.49 -3.01 -14.97
CA GLY A 134 0.20 -2.04 -13.91
C GLY A 134 1.35 -1.90 -12.94
N MET A 135 1.16 -1.09 -11.91
CA MET A 135 2.14 -0.94 -10.83
C MET A 135 1.72 -1.74 -9.61
N GLU A 136 2.70 -2.27 -8.94
CA GLU A 136 2.52 -2.90 -7.64
C GLU A 136 3.33 -2.13 -6.60
N VAL A 137 2.67 -1.73 -5.52
CA VAL A 137 3.32 -1.20 -4.33
C VAL A 137 3.22 -2.28 -3.26
N ARG A 138 4.37 -2.71 -2.74
CA ARG A 138 4.42 -3.68 -1.67
C ARG A 138 5.03 -3.02 -0.44
N MET A 139 4.30 -3.03 0.66
CA MET A 139 4.74 -2.44 1.92
C MET A 139 4.79 -3.51 2.99
N VAL A 140 5.83 -3.46 3.81
CA VAL A 140 6.02 -4.41 4.91
C VAL A 140 6.16 -3.65 6.21
N LYS A 141 5.40 -4.07 7.22
CA LYS A 141 5.57 -3.61 8.60
C LYS A 141 5.96 -4.81 9.44
N LYS A 142 7.13 -4.74 10.06
CA LYS A 142 7.60 -5.81 10.93
C LYS A 142 6.84 -5.80 12.24
N LEU A 143 6.52 -7.00 12.73
CA LEU A 143 5.78 -7.19 13.96
C LEU A 143 6.73 -7.66 15.05
N SER A 144 6.47 -7.22 16.28
CA SER A 144 7.28 -7.65 17.41
C SER A 144 7.07 -9.13 17.67
N ALA A 145 8.17 -9.89 17.72
CA ALA A 145 8.10 -11.32 18.00
C ALA A 145 7.59 -11.55 19.42
N GLY A 146 6.52 -12.34 19.56
CA GLY A 146 5.97 -12.68 20.86
C GLY A 146 5.29 -11.51 21.56
N GLY A 147 5.09 -10.43 20.82
CA GLY A 147 4.45 -9.22 21.36
C GLY A 147 2.96 -9.37 21.41
#